data_8f8717b1d8132cfc31bd5ff990b3df58
#
_entry.id   8f8717b1d8132cfc31bd5ff990b3df58
#
_cell.length_a   1.000
_cell.length_b   1.000
_cell.length_c   1.000
_cell.angle_alpha   90.00
_cell.angle_beta   90.00
_cell.angle_gamma   90.00
#
_symmetry.space_group_name_H-M   'P 1'
#
loop_
_entity.id
_entity.type
_entity.pdbx_description
1 polymer ?
#
loop_
_entity_poly.entity_id
_entity_poly.type
_entity_poly.pdbx_seq_one_letter_code
_entity_poly.pdbx_strand_id
1 'polypeptide(L)'
;IMNARMEVDGTSLDLPVKLKLHNSLFVPLAKWSMLITGNYRCILPSDIQSIQQSVHSEIEKSRKIYEWVSNLCKLLGASNDDHVPFEKYATAAENLLKPSSAARALESGAPHIERIDLLIKLIADRKGFQSDAVDEIVKRVNEWLDKNRQLSNL
;
A
#
# COMPACT_ATOMS: atom_id res chain seq x y z
N ILE A 1 -16.64 -22.85 3.71
CA ILE A 1 -15.27 -22.37 3.41
C ILE A 1 -14.53 -21.98 4.69
N MET A 2 -15.15 -21.27 5.65
CA MET A 2 -14.48 -20.87 6.93
C MET A 2 -13.97 -22.04 7.78
N ASN A 3 -14.54 -23.23 7.63
CA ASN A 3 -14.15 -24.46 8.34
C ASN A 3 -13.59 -25.49 7.36
N ALA A 4 -13.11 -25.06 6.20
CA ALA A 4 -12.51 -25.97 5.25
C ALA A 4 -11.15 -26.46 5.76
N ARG A 5 -10.94 -27.76 5.65
CA ARG A 5 -9.70 -28.43 5.98
C ARG A 5 -9.08 -29.02 4.73
N MET A 6 -7.76 -29.09 4.71
CA MET A 6 -7.02 -29.80 3.67
C MET A 6 -6.13 -30.86 4.33
N GLU A 7 -5.94 -31.97 3.66
CA GLU A 7 -4.96 -32.97 4.07
C GLU A 7 -3.63 -32.74 3.34
N VAL A 8 -2.56 -32.64 4.13
CA VAL A 8 -1.18 -32.55 3.63
C VAL A 8 -0.39 -33.61 4.36
N ASP A 9 0.19 -34.55 3.64
CA ASP A 9 0.99 -35.66 4.17
C ASP A 9 0.30 -36.42 5.33
N GLY A 10 -1.00 -36.66 5.20
CA GLY A 10 -1.83 -37.35 6.20
C GLY A 10 -2.18 -36.53 7.44
N THR A 11 -1.86 -35.23 7.44
CA THR A 11 -2.22 -34.31 8.52
C THR A 11 -3.33 -33.36 8.03
N SER A 12 -4.43 -33.30 8.82
CA SER A 12 -5.54 -32.39 8.53
C SER A 12 -5.21 -30.99 9.08
N LEU A 13 -5.13 -30.02 8.16
CA LEU A 13 -4.84 -28.61 8.47
C LEU A 13 -6.07 -27.75 8.22
N ASP A 14 -6.33 -26.82 9.14
CA ASP A 14 -7.35 -25.80 8.93
C ASP A 14 -6.84 -24.79 7.89
N LEU A 15 -7.65 -24.51 6.88
CA LEU A 15 -7.32 -23.46 5.92
C LEU A 15 -7.39 -22.09 6.61
N PRO A 16 -6.34 -21.25 6.52
CA PRO A 16 -6.31 -19.92 7.15
C PRO A 16 -7.16 -18.91 6.36
N VAL A 17 -8.40 -19.29 6.05
CA VAL A 17 -9.35 -18.47 5.27
C VAL A 17 -10.33 -17.81 6.23
N LYS A 18 -10.31 -16.47 6.27
CA LYS A 18 -11.31 -15.66 6.98
C LYS A 18 -12.20 -14.96 5.97
N LEU A 19 -13.46 -15.32 5.92
CA LEU A 19 -14.46 -14.59 5.16
C LEU A 19 -14.96 -13.41 6.01
N LYS A 20 -14.94 -12.21 5.42
CA LYS A 20 -15.55 -11.02 5.99
C LYS A 20 -16.64 -10.53 5.05
N LEU A 21 -17.83 -10.33 5.60
CA LEU A 21 -18.91 -9.66 4.90
C LEU A 21 -18.79 -8.15 5.13
N HIS A 22 -18.81 -7.38 4.06
CA HIS A 22 -18.81 -5.93 4.11
C HIS A 22 -20.07 -5.41 3.39
N ASN A 23 -20.70 -4.42 3.97
CA ASN A 23 -21.89 -3.77 3.38
C ASN A 23 -21.52 -2.70 2.34
N SER A 24 -20.24 -2.37 2.21
CA SER A 24 -19.73 -1.37 1.27
C SER A 24 -18.65 -1.95 0.37
N LEU A 25 -18.69 -1.58 -0.91
CA LEU A 25 -17.65 -1.90 -1.89
C LEU A 25 -16.34 -1.13 -1.62
N PHE A 26 -16.40 -0.09 -0.80
CA PHE A 26 -15.25 0.79 -0.54
C PHE A 26 -14.37 0.33 0.62
N VAL A 27 -14.83 -0.58 1.47
CA VAL A 27 -14.01 -1.11 2.57
C VAL A 27 -12.64 -1.66 2.11
N PRO A 28 -12.52 -2.39 1.00
CA PRO A 28 -11.21 -2.79 0.49
C PRO A 28 -10.32 -1.60 0.10
N LEU A 29 -10.89 -0.48 -0.35
CA LEU A 29 -10.16 0.73 -0.74
C LEU A 29 -9.59 1.49 0.48
N ALA A 30 -10.07 1.23 1.69
CA ALA A 30 -9.49 1.79 2.91
C ALA A 30 -7.99 1.45 3.07
N LYS A 31 -7.53 0.35 2.46
CA LYS A 31 -6.12 -0.02 2.43
C LYS A 31 -5.26 0.92 1.57
N TRP A 32 -5.84 1.63 0.62
CA TRP A 32 -5.09 2.53 -0.27
C TRP A 32 -4.34 3.60 0.51
N SER A 33 -4.99 4.19 1.52
CA SER A 33 -4.35 5.19 2.39
C SER A 33 -3.11 4.62 3.09
N MET A 34 -3.21 3.40 3.64
CA MET A 34 -2.12 2.71 4.30
C MET A 34 -0.99 2.35 3.31
N LEU A 35 -1.36 1.86 2.11
CA LEU A 35 -0.41 1.46 1.08
C LEU A 35 0.43 2.67 0.62
N ILE A 36 -0.22 3.79 0.29
CA ILE A 36 0.49 4.99 -0.17
C ILE A 36 1.33 5.58 0.95
N THR A 37 0.77 5.71 2.16
CA THR A 37 1.45 6.40 3.28
C THR A 37 2.61 5.59 3.84
N GLY A 38 2.51 4.28 3.92
CA GLY A 38 3.53 3.41 4.49
C GLY A 38 4.27 2.60 3.43
N ASN A 39 3.56 1.72 2.70
CA ASN A 39 4.21 0.70 1.89
C ASN A 39 5.04 1.28 0.73
N TYR A 40 4.48 2.20 -0.04
CA TYR A 40 5.21 2.80 -1.17
C TYR A 40 6.23 3.85 -0.73
N ARG A 41 6.05 4.49 0.43
CA ARG A 41 7.06 5.38 1.01
C ARG A 41 8.24 4.66 1.65
N CYS A 42 8.19 3.32 1.76
CA CYS A 42 9.39 2.54 2.04
C CYS A 42 10.44 2.66 0.94
N ILE A 43 10.05 3.04 -0.28
CA ILE A 43 10.92 3.13 -1.45
C ILE A 43 11.56 4.51 -1.45
N LEU A 44 12.85 4.58 -1.16
CA LEU A 44 13.67 5.80 -1.23
C LEU A 44 14.37 5.89 -2.61
N PRO A 45 15.01 7.00 -2.97
CA PRO A 45 15.68 7.14 -4.26
C PRO A 45 16.73 6.07 -4.56
N SER A 46 17.46 5.58 -3.54
CA SER A 46 18.54 4.60 -3.70
C SER A 46 18.58 3.53 -2.61
N ASP A 47 17.58 3.48 -1.75
CA ASP A 47 17.52 2.60 -0.58
C ASP A 47 16.07 2.27 -0.24
N ILE A 48 15.85 1.42 0.75
CA ILE A 48 14.53 1.14 1.32
C ILE A 48 14.53 1.34 2.83
N GLN A 49 13.38 1.65 3.39
CA GLN A 49 13.19 1.82 4.83
C GLN A 49 12.00 1.01 5.35
N SER A 50 11.89 0.84 6.65
CA SER A 50 10.74 0.16 7.27
C SER A 50 9.44 0.96 7.09
N ILE A 51 8.29 0.27 7.22
CA ILE A 51 6.98 0.95 7.23
C ILE A 51 6.89 1.89 8.44
N GLN A 52 7.41 1.49 9.60
CA GLN A 52 7.50 2.34 10.79
C GLN A 52 8.21 3.66 10.45
N GLN A 53 9.41 3.61 9.89
CA GLN A 53 10.16 4.82 9.51
C GLN A 53 9.40 5.65 8.48
N SER A 54 8.79 5.03 7.48
CA SER A 54 7.99 5.71 6.45
C SER A 54 6.85 6.52 7.05
N VAL A 55 6.21 6.01 8.11
CA VAL A 55 5.07 6.66 8.75
C VAL A 55 5.50 7.68 9.79
N HIS A 56 6.48 7.35 10.64
CA HIS A 56 6.77 8.13 11.85
C HIS A 56 7.89 9.15 11.70
N SER A 57 8.80 9.03 10.72
CA SER A 57 9.89 10.03 10.55
C SER A 57 9.36 11.44 10.23
N GLU A 58 8.21 11.51 9.52
CA GLU A 58 7.53 12.77 9.16
C GLU A 58 6.02 12.59 9.36
N ILE A 59 5.58 12.46 10.61
CA ILE A 59 4.21 12.05 10.95
C ILE A 59 3.13 12.96 10.34
N GLU A 60 3.35 14.27 10.31
CA GLU A 60 2.40 15.23 9.72
C GLU A 60 2.32 15.11 8.20
N LYS A 61 3.42 14.84 7.52
CA LYS A 61 3.42 14.54 6.09
C LYS A 61 2.68 13.23 5.81
N SER A 62 2.88 12.23 6.65
CA SER A 62 2.18 10.95 6.59
C SER A 62 0.67 11.13 6.75
N ARG A 63 0.25 11.95 7.72
CA ARG A 63 -1.16 12.30 7.94
C ARG A 63 -1.78 12.95 6.69
N LYS A 64 -1.11 13.95 6.13
CA LYS A 64 -1.60 14.67 4.94
C LYS A 64 -1.78 13.72 3.73
N ILE A 65 -0.83 12.82 3.50
CA ILE A 65 -0.91 11.84 2.41
C ILE A 65 -2.07 10.87 2.68
N TYR A 66 -2.19 10.36 3.90
CA TYR A 66 -3.25 9.44 4.29
C TYR A 66 -4.64 10.04 4.09
N GLU A 67 -4.84 11.26 4.57
CA GLU A 67 -6.09 12.00 4.45
C GLU A 67 -6.41 12.34 3.00
N TRP A 68 -5.39 12.70 2.20
CA TRP A 68 -5.56 12.96 0.79
C TRP A 68 -6.12 11.72 0.05
N VAL A 69 -5.53 10.54 0.27
CA VAL A 69 -6.04 9.29 -0.32
C VAL A 69 -7.45 8.96 0.20
N SER A 70 -7.72 9.15 1.49
CA SER A 70 -9.04 8.95 2.08
C SER A 70 -10.09 9.86 1.43
N ASN A 71 -9.73 11.12 1.17
CA ASN A 71 -10.61 12.07 0.48
C ASN A 71 -10.84 11.70 -0.99
N LEU A 72 -9.84 11.16 -1.69
CA LEU A 72 -10.03 10.59 -3.02
C LEU A 72 -11.06 9.45 -2.99
N CYS A 73 -10.95 8.53 -2.02
CA CYS A 73 -11.92 7.44 -1.86
C CYS A 73 -13.35 7.99 -1.61
N LYS A 74 -13.49 9.06 -0.83
CA LYS A 74 -14.79 9.74 -0.63
C LYS A 74 -15.34 10.34 -1.93
N LEU A 75 -14.49 10.93 -2.76
CA LEU A 75 -14.90 11.41 -4.10
C LEU A 75 -15.38 10.27 -5.02
N LEU A 76 -14.94 9.04 -4.75
CA LEU A 76 -15.39 7.85 -5.46
C LEU A 76 -16.67 7.27 -4.87
N GLY A 77 -17.15 7.75 -3.72
CA GLY A 77 -18.39 7.35 -3.08
C GLY A 77 -18.23 6.63 -1.73
N ALA A 78 -17.01 6.52 -1.19
CA ALA A 78 -16.80 5.95 0.13
C ALA A 78 -17.40 6.83 1.24
N SER A 79 -17.99 6.21 2.26
CA SER A 79 -18.43 6.86 3.48
C SER A 79 -17.29 7.01 4.50
N ASN A 80 -17.51 7.79 5.55
CA ASN A 80 -16.53 7.89 6.64
C ASN A 80 -16.30 6.56 7.34
N ASP A 81 -17.33 5.74 7.47
CA ASP A 81 -17.27 4.44 8.14
C ASP A 81 -16.50 3.38 7.33
N ASP A 82 -16.27 3.63 6.04
CA ASP A 82 -15.45 2.76 5.20
C ASP A 82 -13.95 2.93 5.46
N HIS A 83 -13.54 3.97 6.19
CA HIS A 83 -12.13 4.31 6.41
C HIS A 83 -11.62 3.89 7.77
N VAL A 84 -10.32 3.62 7.84
CA VAL A 84 -9.60 3.48 9.11
C VAL A 84 -9.03 4.86 9.48
N PRO A 85 -9.22 5.37 10.71
CA PRO A 85 -8.58 6.60 11.16
C PRO A 85 -7.05 6.53 11.08
N PHE A 86 -6.40 7.64 10.71
CA PHE A 86 -4.94 7.71 10.59
C PHE A 86 -4.23 7.29 11.88
N GLU A 87 -4.73 7.73 13.06
CA GLU A 87 -4.14 7.42 14.36
C GLU A 87 -4.08 5.91 14.60
N LYS A 88 -5.15 5.21 14.26
CA LYS A 88 -5.20 3.74 14.39
C LYS A 88 -4.18 3.06 13.47
N TYR A 89 -4.00 3.58 12.26
CA TYR A 89 -2.98 3.09 11.35
C TYR A 89 -1.57 3.41 11.84
N ALA A 90 -1.32 4.65 12.29
CA ALA A 90 -0.02 5.07 12.81
C ALA A 90 0.41 4.20 14.00
N THR A 91 -0.48 3.97 14.98
CA THR A 91 -0.19 3.05 16.10
C THR A 91 0.14 1.63 15.63
N ALA A 92 -0.61 1.11 14.65
CA ALA A 92 -0.30 -0.21 14.09
C ALA A 92 1.07 -0.24 13.38
N ALA A 93 1.45 0.85 12.73
CA ALA A 93 2.71 0.98 12.01
C ALA A 93 3.95 1.00 12.93
N GLU A 94 3.82 1.32 14.21
CA GLU A 94 4.91 1.28 15.21
C GLU A 94 5.60 -0.09 15.26
N ASN A 95 4.85 -1.16 15.01
CA ASN A 95 5.34 -2.53 15.05
C ASN A 95 5.77 -3.08 13.67
N LEU A 96 5.69 -2.30 12.61
CA LEU A 96 6.05 -2.69 11.25
C LEU A 96 7.51 -2.35 10.94
N LEU A 97 8.42 -3.08 11.56
CA LEU A 97 9.88 -2.83 11.53
C LEU A 97 10.55 -3.27 10.22
N LYS A 98 9.82 -3.89 9.30
CA LYS A 98 10.34 -4.34 8.00
C LYS A 98 9.84 -3.43 6.88
N PRO A 99 10.61 -3.30 5.78
CA PRO A 99 10.12 -2.69 4.56
C PRO A 99 8.93 -3.46 3.98
N SER A 100 8.11 -2.77 3.20
CA SER A 100 6.99 -3.38 2.51
C SER A 100 7.44 -4.48 1.51
N SER A 101 6.52 -5.37 1.15
CA SER A 101 6.80 -6.38 0.12
C SER A 101 7.18 -5.76 -1.23
N ALA A 102 6.54 -4.64 -1.60
CA ALA A 102 6.86 -3.90 -2.83
C ALA A 102 8.29 -3.34 -2.79
N ALA A 103 8.71 -2.71 -1.67
CA ALA A 103 10.06 -2.18 -1.51
C ALA A 103 11.11 -3.29 -1.59
N ARG A 104 10.91 -4.39 -0.87
CA ARG A 104 11.82 -5.55 -0.90
C ARG A 104 11.91 -6.20 -2.28
N ALA A 105 10.79 -6.28 -3.00
CA ALA A 105 10.80 -6.81 -4.36
C ALA A 105 11.63 -5.94 -5.30
N LEU A 106 11.48 -4.61 -5.23
CA LEU A 106 12.29 -3.68 -6.03
C LEU A 106 13.78 -3.78 -5.67
N GLU A 107 14.12 -3.81 -4.38
CA GLU A 107 15.50 -4.00 -3.91
C GLU A 107 16.12 -5.30 -4.43
N SER A 108 15.32 -6.37 -4.50
CA SER A 108 15.75 -7.67 -5.05
C SER A 108 15.80 -7.72 -6.58
N GLY A 109 15.59 -6.60 -7.27
CA GLY A 109 15.69 -6.53 -8.72
C GLY A 109 14.41 -6.88 -9.49
N ALA A 110 13.25 -6.96 -8.84
CA ALA A 110 11.99 -7.28 -9.52
C ALA A 110 11.67 -6.25 -10.62
N PRO A 111 11.47 -6.67 -11.89
CA PRO A 111 11.15 -5.77 -13.00
C PRO A 111 9.68 -5.35 -13.02
N HIS A 112 8.85 -5.98 -12.19
CA HIS A 112 7.41 -5.72 -12.06
C HIS A 112 6.96 -5.88 -10.61
N ILE A 113 6.07 -4.98 -10.16
CA ILE A 113 5.36 -5.07 -8.90
C ILE A 113 3.89 -4.66 -9.09
N GLU A 114 3.06 -4.88 -8.08
CA GLU A 114 1.72 -4.28 -8.05
C GLU A 114 1.82 -2.75 -7.96
N ARG A 115 1.02 -2.04 -8.78
CA ARG A 115 1.11 -0.58 -8.97
C ARG A 115 -0.15 0.14 -8.49
N ILE A 116 -0.49 -0.02 -7.21
CA ILE A 116 -1.59 0.72 -6.58
C ILE A 116 -1.28 2.22 -6.53
N ASP A 117 -0.02 2.60 -6.37
CA ASP A 117 0.45 3.98 -6.46
C ASP A 117 0.06 4.65 -7.79
N LEU A 118 0.36 3.99 -8.91
CA LEU A 118 0.02 4.48 -10.24
C LEU A 118 -1.49 4.49 -10.48
N LEU A 119 -2.21 3.45 -10.03
CA LEU A 119 -3.66 3.38 -10.14
C LEU A 119 -4.32 4.57 -9.42
N ILE A 120 -3.92 4.84 -8.18
CA ILE A 120 -4.44 5.97 -7.39
C ILE A 120 -4.16 7.29 -8.09
N LYS A 121 -2.91 7.50 -8.57
CA LYS A 121 -2.55 8.70 -9.33
C LYS A 121 -3.45 8.88 -10.56
N LEU A 122 -3.60 7.87 -11.40
CA LEU A 122 -4.39 7.96 -12.63
C LEU A 122 -5.88 8.25 -12.36
N ILE A 123 -6.44 7.70 -11.28
CA ILE A 123 -7.81 8.00 -10.87
C ILE A 123 -7.91 9.45 -10.37
N ALA A 124 -6.96 9.90 -9.57
CA ALA A 124 -6.90 11.25 -9.04
C ALA A 124 -6.78 12.29 -10.15
N ASP A 125 -5.90 12.07 -11.12
CA ASP A 125 -5.70 12.95 -12.28
C ASP A 125 -7.03 13.14 -13.06
N ARG A 126 -7.77 12.04 -13.28
CA ARG A 126 -9.09 12.10 -13.96
C ARG A 126 -10.15 12.86 -13.17
N LYS A 127 -9.97 12.98 -11.87
CA LYS A 127 -10.87 13.73 -10.97
C LYS A 127 -10.40 15.16 -10.71
N GLY A 128 -9.27 15.58 -11.31
CA GLY A 128 -8.65 16.87 -11.03
C GLY A 128 -8.12 17.00 -9.59
N PHE A 129 -7.81 15.88 -8.94
CA PHE A 129 -7.40 15.79 -7.54
C PHE A 129 -5.90 15.45 -7.46
N GLN A 130 -5.04 16.46 -7.47
CA GLN A 130 -3.59 16.32 -7.58
C GLN A 130 -2.88 16.27 -6.23
N SER A 131 -1.70 15.63 -6.19
CA SER A 131 -0.81 15.58 -5.03
C SER A 131 0.65 15.38 -5.46
N ASP A 132 1.47 16.40 -5.24
CA ASP A 132 2.93 16.33 -5.49
C ASP A 132 3.59 15.15 -4.74
N ALA A 133 3.12 14.86 -3.53
CA ALA A 133 3.64 13.75 -2.74
C ALA A 133 3.36 12.38 -3.38
N VAL A 134 2.18 12.20 -3.97
CA VAL A 134 1.83 10.95 -4.68
C VAL A 134 2.59 10.88 -6.01
N ASP A 135 2.73 11.99 -6.71
CA ASP A 135 3.52 12.08 -7.95
C ASP A 135 4.98 11.69 -7.71
N GLU A 136 5.56 12.18 -6.61
CA GLU A 136 6.92 11.81 -6.22
C GLU A 136 7.06 10.31 -5.90
N ILE A 137 6.09 9.72 -5.20
CA ILE A 137 6.06 8.28 -4.93
C ILE A 137 6.05 7.48 -6.23
N VAL A 138 5.13 7.80 -7.16
CA VAL A 138 5.02 7.13 -8.45
C VAL A 138 6.30 7.26 -9.28
N LYS A 139 6.90 8.45 -9.28
CA LYS A 139 8.18 8.70 -9.95
C LYS A 139 9.29 7.78 -9.43
N ARG A 140 9.45 7.68 -8.10
CA ARG A 140 10.46 6.81 -7.49
C ARG A 140 10.28 5.34 -7.84
N VAL A 141 9.02 4.86 -7.78
CA VAL A 141 8.71 3.48 -8.17
C VAL A 141 9.07 3.22 -9.63
N ASN A 142 8.78 4.18 -10.54
CA ASN A 142 9.16 4.07 -11.94
C ASN A 142 10.68 3.99 -12.11
N GLU A 143 11.44 4.87 -11.45
CA GLU A 143 12.90 4.90 -11.52
C GLU A 143 13.52 3.55 -11.09
N TRP A 144 13.02 2.94 -10.02
CA TRP A 144 13.46 1.61 -9.59
C TRP A 144 13.11 0.52 -10.61
N LEU A 145 11.88 0.52 -11.14
CA LEU A 145 11.45 -0.45 -12.14
C LEU A 145 12.25 -0.34 -13.43
N ASP A 146 12.53 0.87 -13.90
CA ASP A 146 13.30 1.10 -15.12
C ASP A 146 14.74 0.61 -14.94
N LYS A 147 15.36 0.89 -13.79
CA LYS A 147 16.68 0.34 -13.44
C LYS A 147 16.68 -1.19 -13.45
N ASN A 148 15.70 -1.81 -12.79
CA ASN A 148 15.62 -3.26 -12.68
C ASN A 148 15.38 -3.95 -14.03
N ARG A 149 14.55 -3.35 -14.89
CA ARG A 149 14.32 -3.84 -16.27
C ARG A 149 15.57 -3.76 -17.14
N GLN A 150 16.34 -2.68 -17.02
CA GLN A 150 17.62 -2.56 -17.73
C GLN A 150 18.60 -3.67 -17.32
N LEU A 151 18.67 -3.99 -16.03
CA LEU A 151 19.53 -5.06 -15.50
C LEU A 151 19.05 -6.46 -15.90
N SER A 152 17.75 -6.66 -16.05
CA SER A 152 17.16 -7.96 -16.45
C SER A 152 17.30 -8.26 -17.94
N ASN A 153 17.62 -7.25 -18.75
CA ASN A 153 17.84 -7.38 -20.21
C ASN A 153 19.31 -7.53 -20.60
N LEU A 154 20.21 -7.60 -19.60
CA LEU A 154 21.64 -7.89 -19.75
C LEU A 154 21.93 -9.35 -19.46
#